data_346986ad99c6a140b51f84fad0a61b7e
#
_entry.id   346986ad99c6a140b51f84fad0a61b7e
#
_cell.length_a   1.000
_cell.length_b   1.000
_cell.length_c   1.000
_cell.angle_alpha   90.00
_cell.angle_beta   90.00
_cell.angle_gamma   90.00
#
_symmetry.space_group_name_H-M   'P 1'
#
loop_
_entity.id
_entity.type
_entity.pdbx_description
1 polymer ?
#
loop_
_entity_poly.entity_id
_entity_poly.type
_entity_poly.pdbx_seq_one_letter_code
_entity_poly.pdbx_strand_id
1 'polypeptide(L)'
;MRMYGHNLETIINNVDRIQQIPKASLNWGDVVFVTTYNSIYKIQKKDNNFFEVSGGWFDRKGLSPFEVTVRGCSWGGSIIKIDIVAACGLCVEFGNRLITSPIRKIDVIKFKNMN
;
A
#
# COMPACT_ATOMS: atom_id res chain seq x y z
N MET A 1 12.07 22.99 -3.80
CA MET A 1 12.39 22.50 -3.69
C MET A 1 12.21 22.55 -3.69
N ARG A 2 12.18 22.73 -4.12
CA ARG A 2 12.38 22.54 -4.24
C ARG A 2 12.24 22.29 -4.81
N MET A 3 12.22 22.36 -5.37
CA MET A 3 12.46 21.90 -5.74
C MET A 3 12.48 21.71 -6.21
N TYR A 4 12.62 22.01 -6.86
CA TYR A 4 12.66 21.58 -7.08
C TYR A 4 12.26 21.89 -7.38
N GLY A 5 12.57 21.91 -8.06
CA GLY A 5 12.10 22.11 -8.21
C GLY A 5 10.93 22.30 -7.96
N HIS A 6 10.06 22.91 -8.14
CA HIS A 6 9.04 22.91 -7.71
C HIS A 6 8.13 22.07 -7.92
N ASN A 7 7.93 21.79 -8.79
CA ASN A 7 7.13 20.64 -9.05
C ASN A 7 7.47 19.46 -8.19
N LEU A 8 8.71 19.20 -8.05
CA LEU A 8 9.17 18.14 -7.18
C LEU A 8 8.68 18.36 -5.76
N GLU A 9 8.77 19.57 -5.33
CA GLU A 9 8.33 19.89 -3.99
C GLU A 9 6.84 19.67 -3.83
N THR A 10 6.09 20.01 -4.84
CA THR A 10 4.65 19.82 -4.81
C THR A 10 4.30 18.33 -4.73
N ILE A 11 5.01 17.51 -5.48
CA ILE A 11 4.76 16.08 -5.46
C ILE A 11 5.04 15.50 -4.10
N ILE A 12 6.12 15.93 -3.48
CA ILE A 12 6.47 15.43 -2.16
C ILE A 12 5.41 15.81 -1.14
N ASN A 13 4.94 17.04 -1.20
CA ASN A 13 3.92 17.48 -0.27
C ASN A 13 2.63 16.70 -0.44
N ASN A 14 2.28 16.38 -1.68
CA ASN A 14 1.07 15.61 -1.92
C ASN A 14 1.20 14.20 -1.37
N VAL A 15 2.36 13.59 -1.54
CA VAL A 15 2.59 12.26 -1.01
C VAL A 15 2.43 12.26 0.51
N ASP A 16 2.94 13.29 1.16
CA ASP A 16 2.87 13.37 2.61
C ASP A 16 1.43 13.47 3.12
N ARG A 17 0.50 13.84 2.25
CA ARG A 17 -0.88 14.02 2.64
C ARG A 17 -1.77 12.84 2.31
N ILE A 18 -1.21 11.79 1.72
CA ILE A 18 -2.01 10.61 1.40
C ILE A 18 -2.39 9.93 2.70
N GLN A 19 -3.69 9.89 2.98
CA GLN A 19 -4.21 9.31 4.20
C GLN A 19 -4.81 7.94 3.97
N GLN A 20 -5.33 7.69 2.79
CA GLN A 20 -5.88 6.38 2.49
C GLN A 20 -5.94 6.17 0.98
N ILE A 21 -5.93 4.89 0.59
CA ILE A 21 -5.98 4.49 -0.81
C ILE A 21 -7.16 3.54 -1.00
N PRO A 22 -8.21 3.98 -1.68
CA PRO A 22 -9.32 3.07 -2.01
C PRO A 22 -8.88 2.04 -3.04
N LYS A 23 -9.40 0.83 -2.93
CA LYS A 23 -9.10 -0.21 -3.93
C LYS A 23 -9.45 0.26 -5.34
N ALA A 24 -10.58 0.95 -5.47
CA ALA A 24 -11.06 1.37 -6.78
C ALA A 24 -10.16 2.38 -7.47
N SER A 25 -9.26 3.01 -6.73
CA SER A 25 -8.36 4.00 -7.32
C SER A 25 -7.13 3.38 -7.97
N LEU A 26 -6.94 2.08 -7.80
CA LEU A 26 -5.75 1.41 -8.30
C LEU A 26 -6.03 0.67 -9.59
N ASN A 27 -5.14 0.87 -10.55
CA ASN A 27 -5.17 0.16 -11.82
C ASN A 27 -4.08 -0.90 -11.83
N TRP A 28 -4.19 -1.82 -12.75
CA TRP A 28 -3.20 -2.88 -12.90
C TRP A 28 -1.78 -2.29 -12.95
N GLY A 29 -0.92 -2.82 -12.14
CA GLY A 29 0.48 -2.40 -12.12
C GLY A 29 0.80 -1.27 -11.16
N ASP A 30 -0.22 -0.57 -10.65
CA ASP A 30 0.02 0.48 -9.65
C ASP A 30 0.62 -0.13 -8.40
N VAL A 31 1.53 0.59 -7.78
CA VAL A 31 2.24 0.11 -6.59
C VAL A 31 1.96 1.03 -5.42
N VAL A 32 1.64 0.42 -4.29
CA VAL A 32 1.48 1.13 -3.04
C VAL A 32 2.59 0.66 -2.10
N PHE A 33 3.39 1.60 -1.62
CA PHE A 33 4.36 1.31 -0.57
C PHE A 33 3.74 1.72 0.75
N VAL A 34 3.67 0.78 1.66
CA VAL A 34 3.06 1.00 2.95
C VAL A 34 4.14 0.84 4.01
N THR A 35 4.43 1.92 4.72
CA THR A 35 5.37 1.90 5.83
C THR A 35 4.58 1.77 7.12
N THR A 36 4.79 0.67 7.83
CA THR A 36 4.16 0.45 9.12
C THR A 36 5.19 0.68 10.21
N TYR A 37 4.79 0.49 11.46
CA TYR A 37 5.74 0.63 12.54
C TYR A 37 6.89 -0.38 12.46
N ASN A 38 6.60 -1.56 11.92
CA ASN A 38 7.60 -2.63 11.91
C ASN A 38 8.24 -2.89 10.56
N SER A 39 7.59 -2.53 9.45
CA SER A 39 8.03 -3.02 8.14
C SER A 39 7.58 -2.10 7.03
N ILE A 40 8.14 -2.34 5.86
CA ILE A 40 7.68 -1.68 4.63
C ILE A 40 7.19 -2.79 3.71
N TYR A 41 5.98 -2.60 3.18
CA TYR A 41 5.37 -3.53 2.23
C TYR A 41 5.22 -2.86 0.89
N LYS A 42 5.51 -3.61 -0.17
CA LYS A 42 5.26 -3.20 -1.54
C LYS A 42 4.05 -3.98 -2.03
N ILE A 43 2.98 -3.28 -2.37
CA ILE A 43 1.71 -3.89 -2.76
C ILE A 43 1.40 -3.45 -4.17
N GLN A 44 1.47 -4.39 -5.13
CA GLN A 44 1.23 -4.07 -6.54
C GLN A 44 -0.08 -4.66 -7.00
N LYS A 45 -0.92 -3.83 -7.62
CA LYS A 45 -2.22 -4.26 -8.12
C LYS A 45 -2.06 -5.20 -9.31
N LYS A 46 -2.73 -6.33 -9.24
CA LYS A 46 -2.79 -7.30 -10.32
C LYS A 46 -4.25 -7.52 -10.73
N ASP A 47 -4.52 -8.61 -11.42
CA ASP A 47 -5.87 -8.89 -11.91
C ASP A 47 -6.76 -9.48 -10.84
N ASN A 48 -8.07 -9.30 -11.01
CA ASN A 48 -9.08 -10.01 -10.22
C ASN A 48 -8.93 -9.79 -8.72
N ASN A 49 -8.65 -8.55 -8.32
CA ASN A 49 -8.54 -8.18 -6.91
C ASN A 49 -7.36 -8.81 -6.19
N PHE A 50 -6.42 -9.38 -6.94
CA PHE A 50 -5.19 -9.86 -6.36
C PHE A 50 -4.12 -8.79 -6.39
N PHE A 51 -3.20 -8.90 -5.45
CA PHE A 51 -2.06 -8.02 -5.35
C PHE A 51 -0.82 -8.87 -5.18
N GLU A 52 0.29 -8.39 -5.71
CA GLU A 52 1.58 -9.02 -5.50
C GLU A 52 2.29 -8.24 -4.41
N VAL A 53 2.62 -8.93 -3.32
CA VAL A 53 3.12 -8.26 -2.13
C VAL A 53 4.50 -8.76 -1.78
N SER A 54 5.37 -7.84 -1.40
CA SER A 54 6.69 -8.19 -0.89
C SER A 54 7.02 -7.27 0.27
N GLY A 55 8.11 -7.59 0.95
CA GLY A 55 8.54 -6.84 2.12
C GLY A 55 8.04 -7.45 3.41
N GLY A 56 8.45 -6.86 4.52
CA GLY A 56 7.98 -7.22 5.84
C GLY A 56 7.93 -8.71 6.12
N TRP A 57 6.78 -9.14 6.58
CA TRP A 57 6.54 -10.54 6.93
C TRP A 57 6.82 -11.48 5.76
N PHE A 58 6.45 -11.05 4.53
CA PHE A 58 6.64 -11.91 3.35
C PHE A 58 8.11 -12.16 3.06
N ASP A 59 8.94 -11.13 3.23
CA ASP A 59 10.38 -11.28 3.06
C ASP A 59 10.96 -12.22 4.12
N ARG A 60 10.54 -12.01 5.37
CA ARG A 60 11.06 -12.81 6.47
C ARG A 60 10.71 -14.28 6.33
N LYS A 61 9.58 -14.57 5.69
CA LYS A 61 9.14 -15.95 5.47
C LYS A 61 9.64 -16.53 4.15
N GLY A 62 10.38 -15.74 3.37
CA GLY A 62 10.87 -16.21 2.08
C GLY A 62 9.78 -16.37 1.04
N LEU A 63 8.69 -15.63 1.18
CA LEU A 63 7.54 -15.79 0.30
C LEU A 63 7.44 -14.69 -0.76
N SER A 64 8.27 -13.65 -0.66
CA SER A 64 8.17 -12.53 -1.60
C SER A 64 8.66 -12.90 -2.99
N PRO A 65 7.98 -12.46 -4.06
CA PRO A 65 6.68 -11.80 -4.02
C PRO A 65 5.57 -12.82 -3.84
N PHE A 66 4.49 -12.42 -3.18
CA PHE A 66 3.40 -13.32 -2.85
C PHE A 66 2.08 -12.75 -3.36
N GLU A 67 1.33 -13.57 -4.10
CA GLU A 67 0.06 -13.13 -4.65
C GLU A 67 -1.04 -13.39 -3.63
N VAL A 68 -1.74 -12.32 -3.26
CA VAL A 68 -2.73 -12.41 -2.18
C VAL A 68 -3.77 -11.30 -2.38
N THR A 69 -4.94 -11.48 -1.81
CA THR A 69 -5.93 -10.41 -1.78
C THR A 69 -5.67 -9.49 -0.60
N VAL A 70 -6.17 -8.27 -0.70
CA VAL A 70 -6.18 -7.35 0.44
C VAL A 70 -7.62 -7.31 0.92
N ARG A 71 -7.84 -7.76 2.15
CA ARG A 71 -9.20 -7.74 2.71
C ARG A 71 -9.65 -6.33 3.04
N GLY A 72 -8.71 -5.48 3.44
CA GLY A 72 -9.00 -4.11 3.78
C GLY A 72 -8.11 -3.63 4.91
N CYS A 73 -8.55 -2.60 5.59
CA CYS A 73 -7.83 -2.01 6.71
C CYS A 73 -8.67 -2.04 7.97
N SER A 74 -8.02 -2.28 9.10
CA SER A 74 -8.74 -2.42 10.36
C SER A 74 -7.95 -1.84 11.51
N TRP A 75 -8.59 -1.82 12.67
CA TRP A 75 -7.97 -1.40 13.93
C TRP A 75 -7.32 -2.60 14.63
N GLY A 76 -6.64 -3.46 13.85
CA GLY A 76 -6.04 -4.64 14.45
C GLY A 76 -7.03 -5.79 14.53
N GLY A 77 -7.86 -5.93 13.51
CA GLY A 77 -8.77 -7.05 13.42
C GLY A 77 -10.17 -6.80 13.92
N SER A 78 -10.47 -5.58 14.37
CA SER A 78 -11.79 -5.35 14.97
C SER A 78 -12.82 -4.86 13.93
N ILE A 79 -12.57 -3.74 13.28
CA ILE A 79 -13.49 -3.18 12.30
C ILE A 79 -12.73 -3.01 11.00
N ILE A 80 -13.24 -3.62 9.95
CA ILE A 80 -12.52 -3.62 8.68
C ILE A 80 -13.20 -2.72 7.66
N LYS A 81 -12.40 -1.91 6.99
CA LYS A 81 -12.85 -1.12 5.84
C LYS A 81 -12.45 -1.86 4.60
N ILE A 82 -13.39 -2.57 4.02
CA ILE A 82 -13.08 -3.52 2.93
C ILE A 82 -12.74 -2.84 1.62
N ASP A 83 -13.12 -1.58 1.43
CA ASP A 83 -12.88 -0.87 0.18
C ASP A 83 -11.50 -0.22 0.11
N ILE A 84 -10.72 -0.30 1.17
CA ILE A 84 -9.48 0.44 1.32
C ILE A 84 -8.31 -0.52 1.30
N VAL A 85 -7.28 -0.20 0.50
CA VAL A 85 -6.05 -0.97 0.50
C VAL A 85 -5.17 -0.57 1.67
N ALA A 86 -5.10 0.71 1.94
CA ALA A 86 -4.23 1.23 2.99
C ALA A 86 -4.81 2.51 3.55
N ALA A 87 -4.71 2.69 4.85
CA ALA A 87 -5.13 3.92 5.51
C ALA A 87 -4.20 4.18 6.68
N CYS A 88 -3.69 5.41 6.78
CA CYS A 88 -2.79 5.77 7.86
C CYS A 88 -3.47 5.57 9.21
N GLY A 89 -2.74 4.97 10.13
CA GLY A 89 -3.27 4.67 11.46
C GLY A 89 -3.95 3.32 11.57
N LEU A 90 -4.27 2.68 10.46
CA LEU A 90 -4.91 1.37 10.46
C LEU A 90 -3.91 0.30 10.03
N CYS A 91 -4.30 -0.95 10.21
CA CYS A 91 -3.51 -2.11 9.83
C CYS A 91 -4.06 -2.66 8.52
N VAL A 92 -3.18 -3.13 7.63
CA VAL A 92 -3.62 -3.83 6.41
C VAL A 92 -3.89 -5.28 6.78
N GLU A 93 -5.03 -5.79 6.32
CA GLU A 93 -5.35 -7.20 6.48
C GLU A 93 -5.30 -7.87 5.11
N PHE A 94 -4.43 -8.85 4.99
CA PHE A 94 -4.29 -9.62 3.75
C PHE A 94 -5.14 -10.87 3.81
N GLY A 95 -5.44 -11.42 2.62
CA GLY A 95 -6.29 -12.59 2.53
C GLY A 95 -5.73 -13.84 3.19
N ASN A 96 -4.42 -13.88 3.43
CA ASN A 96 -3.78 -14.98 4.12
C ASN A 96 -3.80 -14.81 5.64
N ARG A 97 -4.62 -13.88 6.12
CA ARG A 97 -4.81 -13.59 7.54
C ARG A 97 -3.67 -12.82 8.20
N LEU A 98 -2.70 -12.37 7.42
CA LEU A 98 -1.67 -11.50 7.96
C LEU A 98 -2.27 -10.12 8.21
N ILE A 99 -2.03 -9.60 9.39
CA ILE A 99 -2.43 -8.24 9.77
C ILE A 99 -1.15 -7.50 10.11
N THR A 100 -0.92 -6.37 9.44
CA THR A 100 0.30 -5.60 9.67
C THR A 100 0.19 -4.77 10.94
N SER A 101 1.32 -4.20 11.38
CA SER A 101 1.26 -3.14 12.38
C SER A 101 0.64 -1.90 11.74
N PRO A 102 0.25 -0.90 12.54
CA PRO A 102 -0.40 0.29 11.99
C PRO A 102 0.47 1.02 10.98
N ILE A 103 -0.19 1.56 9.97
CA ILE A 103 0.47 2.27 8.88
C ILE A 103 0.85 3.66 9.33
N ARG A 104 2.08 4.05 9.01
CA ARG A 104 2.59 5.38 9.28
C ARG A 104 2.64 6.25 8.05
N LYS A 105 2.85 5.63 6.88
CA LYS A 105 3.07 6.39 5.65
C LYS A 105 2.66 5.56 4.46
N ILE A 106 2.09 6.23 3.46
CA ILE A 106 1.66 5.61 2.21
C ILE A 106 2.25 6.38 1.05
N ASP A 107 2.90 5.66 0.13
CA ASP A 107 3.39 6.22 -1.13
C ASP A 107 2.78 5.41 -2.27
N VAL A 108 2.34 6.10 -3.32
CA VAL A 108 1.74 5.44 -4.47
C VAL A 108 2.52 5.78 -5.71
N ILE A 109 2.85 4.74 -6.49
CA ILE A 109 3.50 4.91 -7.78
C ILE A 109 2.55 4.35 -8.83
N LYS A 110 2.09 5.23 -9.72
CA LYS A 110 1.16 4.81 -10.77
C LYS A 110 1.94 4.14 -11.88
N PHE A 111 1.43 3.02 -12.32
CA PHE A 111 2.01 2.34 -13.47
C PHE A 111 1.64 3.12 -14.72
N LYS A 112 2.63 3.51 -15.49
CA LYS A 112 2.38 4.25 -16.71
C LYS A 112 2.67 3.39 -17.90
N ASN A 113 1.71 3.30 -18.77
CA ASN A 113 1.90 2.63 -20.01
C ASN A 113 2.67 3.55 -20.93
N MET A 114 3.87 3.17 -21.23
CA MET A 114 4.76 4.06 -21.93
C MET A 114 4.50 4.13 -23.43
N ASN A 115 3.67 3.38 -23.89
CA ASN A 115 3.36 3.34 -25.29
C ASN A 115 3.78 4.40 -26.11
#